data_9f95b792671d2e117efd8607fb085bea
#
_entry.id   9f95b792671d2e117efd8607fb085bea
#
_cell.length_a   1.000
_cell.length_b   1.000
_cell.length_c   1.000
_cell.angle_alpha   90.00
_cell.angle_beta   90.00
_cell.angle_gamma   90.00
#
_symmetry.space_group_name_H-M   'P 1'
#
loop_
_entity.id
_entity.type
_entity.pdbx_description
1 polymer ?
#
loop_
_entity_poly.entity_id
_entity_poly.type
_entity_poly.pdbx_seq_one_letter_code
_entity_poly.pdbx_strand_id
1 'polypeptide(L)'
;LWGLEKSVANELGNIAPVIIDMDPVAAPEAQLPTLCGLLTARGYKEDKLALRSGSLLAPRLVRGLPAARQVRNTPLARPETQAYHLDLGGAGIENIRVAPLQRRLPGPGEIEIAAEAYGMNFQNVMVAMGVADKIRTLVLDCAGTVSAVGEGVTRFSPGDRVFTTVYGPFASHVYAREAFAASIPEGM
;
A
#
# COMPACT_ATOMS: atom_id res chain seq x y z
N LEU A 1 -14.81 -7.98 -10.60
CA LEU A 1 -15.99 -8.57 -9.96
C LEU A 1 -16.09 -8.22 -8.47
N TRP A 2 -15.02 -8.33 -7.68
CA TRP A 2 -15.04 -8.04 -6.23
C TRP A 2 -15.38 -6.59 -5.88
N GLY A 3 -15.05 -5.63 -6.76
CA GLY A 3 -15.46 -4.23 -6.60
C GLY A 3 -16.95 -4.01 -6.91
N LEU A 4 -17.51 -4.77 -7.86
CA LEU A 4 -18.93 -4.68 -8.22
C LEU A 4 -19.84 -5.11 -7.06
N GLU A 5 -19.46 -6.13 -6.31
CA GLU A 5 -20.21 -6.60 -5.14
C GLU A 5 -20.37 -5.47 -4.11
N LYS A 6 -19.29 -4.74 -3.81
CA LYS A 6 -19.33 -3.62 -2.87
C LYS A 6 -20.23 -2.48 -3.36
N SER A 7 -20.21 -2.19 -4.68
CA SER A 7 -21.12 -1.20 -5.26
C SER A 7 -22.57 -1.63 -5.13
N VAL A 8 -22.88 -2.90 -5.45
CA VAL A 8 -24.23 -3.45 -5.29
C VAL A 8 -24.70 -3.40 -3.84
N ALA A 9 -23.85 -3.79 -2.88
CA ALA A 9 -24.18 -3.74 -1.45
C ALA A 9 -24.44 -2.32 -0.95
N ASN A 10 -23.70 -1.32 -1.47
CA ASN A 10 -23.87 0.08 -1.08
C ASN A 10 -25.08 0.74 -1.73
N GLU A 11 -25.38 0.42 -2.99
CA GLU A 11 -26.48 1.05 -3.72
C GLU A 11 -27.83 0.38 -3.44
N LEU A 12 -27.84 -0.90 -3.17
CA LEU A 12 -29.03 -1.71 -2.93
C LEU A 12 -29.02 -2.26 -1.49
N GLY A 13 -29.21 -1.37 -0.51
CA GLY A 13 -29.07 -1.69 0.92
C GLY A 13 -29.95 -2.79 1.49
N ASN A 14 -30.90 -3.32 0.69
CA ASN A 14 -31.74 -4.47 1.01
C ASN A 14 -31.23 -5.79 0.42
N ILE A 15 -30.12 -5.78 -0.29
CA ILE A 15 -29.47 -6.96 -0.88
C ILE A 15 -28.12 -7.17 -0.21
N ALA A 16 -27.86 -8.39 0.23
CA ALA A 16 -26.56 -8.85 0.71
C ALA A 16 -25.93 -9.74 -0.39
N PRO A 17 -25.17 -9.16 -1.33
CA PRO A 17 -24.55 -9.93 -2.40
C PRO A 17 -23.44 -10.83 -1.83
N VAL A 18 -23.31 -12.03 -2.38
CA VAL A 18 -22.22 -12.96 -2.07
C VAL A 18 -21.50 -13.31 -3.35
N ILE A 19 -20.19 -13.15 -3.38
CA ILE A 19 -19.34 -13.61 -4.47
C ILE A 19 -18.71 -14.93 -4.12
N ILE A 20 -18.82 -15.88 -5.06
CA ILE A 20 -18.17 -17.18 -4.94
C ILE A 20 -17.23 -17.36 -6.14
N ASP A 21 -15.94 -17.44 -5.84
CA ASP A 21 -14.90 -17.76 -6.82
C ASP A 21 -14.81 -19.29 -6.95
N MET A 22 -15.24 -19.81 -8.09
CA MET A 22 -15.32 -21.23 -8.38
C MET A 22 -13.93 -21.82 -8.62
N ASP A 23 -13.76 -23.10 -8.29
CA ASP A 23 -12.52 -23.82 -8.59
C ASP A 23 -12.37 -24.00 -10.12
N PRO A 24 -11.37 -23.39 -10.75
CA PRO A 24 -11.20 -23.45 -12.20
C PRO A 24 -10.75 -24.84 -12.71
N VAL A 25 -10.28 -25.70 -11.80
CA VAL A 25 -9.76 -27.04 -12.15
C VAL A 25 -10.80 -28.12 -11.96
N ALA A 26 -11.76 -27.90 -11.06
CA ALA A 26 -12.81 -28.88 -10.79
C ALA A 26 -13.94 -28.81 -11.81
N ALA A 27 -14.50 -29.97 -12.16
CA ALA A 27 -15.69 -30.04 -13.02
C ALA A 27 -16.85 -29.27 -12.37
N PRO A 28 -17.64 -28.50 -13.16
CA PRO A 28 -18.77 -27.72 -12.63
C PRO A 28 -19.75 -28.56 -11.80
N GLU A 29 -20.04 -29.77 -12.25
CA GLU A 29 -21.00 -30.70 -11.60
C GLU A 29 -20.54 -31.11 -10.20
N ALA A 30 -19.22 -31.24 -10.00
CA ALA A 30 -18.66 -31.60 -8.70
C ALA A 30 -18.79 -30.46 -7.66
N GLN A 31 -19.03 -29.23 -8.09
CA GLN A 31 -19.14 -28.06 -7.24
C GLN A 31 -20.60 -27.74 -6.85
N LEU A 32 -21.57 -28.28 -7.59
CA LEU A 32 -22.98 -28.03 -7.39
C LEU A 32 -23.50 -28.36 -5.97
N PRO A 33 -23.14 -29.49 -5.33
CA PRO A 33 -23.63 -29.80 -3.99
C PRO A 33 -23.24 -28.72 -2.96
N THR A 34 -22.02 -28.21 -3.04
CA THR A 34 -21.52 -27.12 -2.16
C THR A 34 -22.27 -25.82 -2.41
N LEU A 35 -22.48 -25.46 -3.69
CA LEU A 35 -23.26 -24.27 -4.04
C LEU A 35 -24.69 -24.35 -3.57
N CYS A 36 -25.37 -25.50 -3.77
CA CYS A 36 -26.72 -25.70 -3.28
C CYS A 36 -26.79 -25.62 -1.75
N GLY A 37 -25.80 -26.17 -1.07
CA GLY A 37 -25.68 -26.06 0.39
C GLY A 37 -25.55 -24.59 0.85
N LEU A 38 -24.77 -23.78 0.16
CA LEU A 38 -24.64 -22.34 0.44
C LEU A 38 -25.94 -21.57 0.23
N LEU A 39 -26.65 -21.83 -0.87
CA LEU A 39 -27.90 -21.15 -1.19
C LEU A 39 -29.02 -21.48 -0.19
N THR A 40 -28.96 -22.65 0.42
CA THR A 40 -29.95 -23.10 1.43
C THR A 40 -29.54 -22.78 2.87
N ALA A 41 -28.27 -22.47 3.12
CA ALA A 41 -27.79 -22.13 4.44
C ALA A 41 -28.33 -20.74 4.89
N ARG A 42 -28.94 -20.71 6.07
CA ARG A 42 -29.41 -19.47 6.69
C ARG A 42 -28.33 -18.89 7.59
N GLY A 43 -28.10 -17.55 7.50
CA GLY A 43 -27.23 -16.85 8.42
C GLY A 43 -25.75 -16.92 8.07
N TYR A 44 -25.42 -17.15 6.82
CA TYR A 44 -24.04 -17.02 6.34
C TYR A 44 -23.58 -15.56 6.45
N LYS A 45 -22.42 -15.33 7.06
CA LYS A 45 -21.89 -13.99 7.34
C LYS A 45 -20.80 -13.54 6.36
N GLU A 46 -20.33 -14.44 5.50
CA GLU A 46 -19.24 -14.16 4.56
C GLU A 46 -19.81 -13.67 3.23
N ASP A 47 -19.32 -12.54 2.75
CA ASP A 47 -19.69 -11.94 1.46
C ASP A 47 -18.76 -12.36 0.32
N LYS A 48 -17.59 -12.91 0.65
CA LYS A 48 -16.58 -13.38 -0.30
C LYS A 48 -16.12 -14.76 0.02
N LEU A 49 -16.25 -15.65 -0.95
CA LEU A 49 -15.91 -17.05 -0.80
C LEU A 49 -15.11 -17.55 -1.99
N ALA A 50 -14.29 -18.55 -1.79
CA ALA A 50 -13.67 -19.31 -2.86
C ALA A 50 -13.86 -20.81 -2.62
N LEU A 51 -14.19 -21.55 -3.67
CA LEU A 51 -14.27 -22.99 -3.64
C LEU A 51 -12.96 -23.56 -4.21
N ARG A 52 -12.29 -24.42 -3.46
CA ARG A 52 -11.05 -25.08 -3.90
C ARG A 52 -11.05 -26.52 -3.38
N SER A 53 -10.93 -27.47 -4.28
CA SER A 53 -10.87 -28.92 -3.96
C SER A 53 -11.98 -29.35 -3.00
N GLY A 54 -13.21 -28.87 -3.23
CA GLY A 54 -14.37 -29.18 -2.39
C GLY A 54 -14.44 -28.44 -1.06
N SER A 55 -13.44 -27.64 -0.73
CA SER A 55 -13.41 -26.82 0.50
C SER A 55 -13.82 -25.38 0.22
N LEU A 56 -14.61 -24.82 1.14
CA LEU A 56 -15.02 -23.42 1.08
C LEU A 56 -14.06 -22.56 1.89
N LEU A 57 -13.49 -21.57 1.24
CA LEU A 57 -12.50 -20.65 1.81
C LEU A 57 -13.09 -19.24 1.88
N ALA A 58 -12.79 -18.51 2.94
CA ALA A 58 -13.08 -17.09 3.06
C ALA A 58 -11.78 -16.28 3.20
N PRO A 59 -11.66 -15.10 2.55
CA PRO A 59 -10.46 -14.28 2.67
C PRO A 59 -10.30 -13.75 4.09
N ARG A 60 -9.06 -13.74 4.58
CA ARG A 60 -8.70 -13.17 5.88
C ARG A 60 -7.48 -12.29 5.75
N LEU A 61 -7.56 -11.12 6.36
CA LEU A 61 -6.38 -10.27 6.52
C LEU A 61 -5.54 -10.84 7.66
N VAL A 62 -4.33 -11.27 7.35
CA VAL A 62 -3.37 -11.78 8.33
C VAL A 62 -2.13 -10.89 8.35
N ARG A 63 -1.52 -10.73 9.53
CA ARG A 63 -0.25 -10.02 9.64
C ARG A 63 0.87 -10.93 9.13
N GLY A 64 1.71 -10.38 8.27
CA GLY A 64 2.87 -11.06 7.70
C GLY A 64 2.56 -11.82 6.41
N LEU A 65 3.63 -12.15 5.69
CA LEU A 65 3.54 -12.99 4.50
C LEU A 65 3.58 -14.46 4.91
N PRO A 66 2.76 -15.34 4.28
CA PRO A 66 2.92 -16.78 4.46
C PRO A 66 4.36 -17.18 4.14
N ALA A 67 4.96 -18.03 4.99
CA ALA A 67 6.34 -18.48 4.84
C ALA A 67 6.66 -19.14 3.47
N ALA A 68 5.63 -19.62 2.76
CA ALA A 68 5.73 -20.24 1.44
C ALA A 68 5.90 -19.24 0.28
N ARG A 69 5.69 -17.95 0.51
CA ARG A 69 5.85 -16.91 -0.52
C ARG A 69 7.07 -16.03 -0.24
N GLN A 70 8.20 -16.66 -0.01
CA GLN A 70 9.47 -15.97 -0.24
C GLN A 70 9.61 -15.78 -1.75
N VAL A 71 8.99 -14.73 -2.27
CA VAL A 71 9.48 -14.11 -3.50
C VAL A 71 10.96 -13.89 -3.23
N ARG A 72 11.85 -14.43 -4.07
CA ARG A 72 13.27 -14.09 -4.03
C ARG A 72 13.39 -12.61 -4.40
N ASN A 73 13.08 -11.74 -3.43
CA ASN A 73 13.48 -10.38 -3.53
C ASN A 73 15.00 -10.38 -3.33
N THR A 74 15.74 -10.30 -4.41
CA THR A 74 17.10 -9.81 -4.31
C THR A 74 16.95 -8.39 -3.75
N PRO A 75 17.34 -8.12 -2.48
CA PRO A 75 17.21 -6.78 -1.95
C PRO A 75 17.99 -5.85 -2.86
N LEU A 76 17.37 -4.76 -3.29
CA LEU A 76 18.13 -3.66 -3.88
C LEU A 76 19.23 -3.31 -2.87
N ALA A 77 20.50 -3.32 -3.32
CA ALA A 77 21.63 -3.02 -2.46
C ALA A 77 21.42 -1.63 -1.84
N ARG A 78 21.10 -1.62 -0.56
CA ARG A 78 20.85 -0.40 0.20
C ARG A 78 22.20 0.11 0.71
N PRO A 79 22.58 1.38 0.46
CA PRO A 79 23.72 1.99 1.11
C PRO A 79 23.46 2.04 2.63
N GLU A 80 24.30 1.39 3.43
CA GLU A 80 24.10 1.29 4.88
C GLU A 80 24.24 2.63 5.62
N THR A 81 24.97 3.58 5.05
CA THR A 81 25.36 4.82 5.71
C THR A 81 24.98 6.10 4.97
N GLN A 82 24.46 6.01 3.75
CA GLN A 82 24.17 7.17 2.91
C GLN A 82 22.67 7.30 2.65
N ALA A 83 22.16 8.54 2.68
CA ALA A 83 20.80 8.82 2.24
C ALA A 83 20.60 8.44 0.77
N TYR A 84 19.46 7.90 0.42
CA TYR A 84 19.15 7.35 -0.90
C TYR A 84 17.72 7.67 -1.33
N HIS A 85 17.46 7.54 -2.61
CA HIS A 85 16.12 7.54 -3.18
C HIS A 85 15.99 6.47 -4.26
N LEU A 86 14.74 6.15 -4.63
CA LEU A 86 14.47 5.31 -5.78
C LEU A 86 14.45 6.19 -7.03
N ASP A 87 15.36 5.91 -7.95
CA ASP A 87 15.37 6.46 -9.30
C ASP A 87 14.66 5.48 -10.23
N LEU A 88 13.68 5.96 -10.98
CA LEU A 88 12.91 5.12 -11.90
C LEU A 88 13.70 4.76 -13.17
N GLY A 89 14.78 5.49 -13.50
CA GLY A 89 15.71 5.17 -14.59
C GLY A 89 15.11 5.09 -15.99
N GLY A 90 13.78 4.97 -16.10
CA GLY A 90 13.01 4.79 -17.32
C GLY A 90 11.69 4.06 -17.05
N ALA A 91 10.94 3.76 -18.13
CA ALA A 91 9.71 2.98 -18.02
C ALA A 91 10.01 1.51 -17.69
N GLY A 92 9.26 0.94 -16.75
CA GLY A 92 9.38 -0.46 -16.32
C GLY A 92 10.01 -0.60 -14.94
N ILE A 93 9.41 -1.47 -14.14
CA ILE A 93 9.86 -1.73 -12.76
C ILE A 93 11.27 -2.31 -12.67
N GLU A 94 11.74 -2.94 -13.72
CA GLU A 94 13.10 -3.48 -13.86
C GLU A 94 14.17 -2.40 -13.95
N ASN A 95 13.77 -1.16 -14.24
CA ASN A 95 14.67 -0.01 -14.34
C ASN A 95 14.83 0.76 -13.03
N ILE A 96 14.08 0.40 -12.00
CA ILE A 96 14.18 1.03 -10.68
C ILE A 96 15.55 0.78 -10.07
N ARG A 97 16.20 1.84 -9.61
CA ARG A 97 17.53 1.79 -8.99
C ARG A 97 17.53 2.56 -7.68
N VAL A 98 18.43 2.17 -6.78
CA VAL A 98 18.76 2.98 -5.61
C VAL A 98 19.85 3.96 -6.00
N ALA A 99 19.60 5.24 -5.83
CA ALA A 99 20.54 6.32 -6.10
C ALA A 99 20.84 7.14 -4.84
N PRO A 100 22.03 7.73 -4.71
CA PRO A 100 22.36 8.59 -3.59
C PRO A 100 21.43 9.80 -3.51
N LEU A 101 20.98 10.14 -2.31
CA LEU A 101 20.20 11.35 -2.04
C LEU A 101 21.11 12.41 -1.41
N GLN A 102 21.17 13.58 -2.02
CA GLN A 102 21.77 14.75 -1.37
C GLN A 102 20.74 15.40 -0.45
N ARG A 103 20.97 15.29 0.85
CA ARG A 103 20.16 15.96 1.86
C ARG A 103 20.46 17.46 1.83
N ARG A 104 19.42 18.26 2.07
CA ARG A 104 19.51 19.71 2.28
C ARG A 104 19.03 20.07 3.68
N LEU A 105 19.25 21.26 4.12
CA LEU A 105 18.59 21.80 5.31
C LEU A 105 17.10 22.05 4.98
N PRO A 106 16.17 21.77 5.92
CA PRO A 106 14.77 22.16 5.76
C PRO A 106 14.65 23.68 5.65
N GLY A 107 13.81 24.12 4.71
CA GLY A 107 13.48 25.53 4.55
C GLY A 107 12.52 26.05 5.63
N PRO A 108 12.17 27.36 5.62
CA PRO A 108 11.23 27.91 6.57
C PRO A 108 9.87 27.17 6.54
N GLY A 109 9.38 26.75 7.71
CA GLY A 109 8.15 25.99 7.89
C GLY A 109 8.19 24.55 7.37
N GLU A 110 9.38 24.04 7.00
CA GLU A 110 9.59 22.65 6.59
C GLU A 110 10.17 21.81 7.72
N ILE A 111 9.81 20.54 7.71
CA ILE A 111 10.44 19.48 8.50
C ILE A 111 11.11 18.46 7.57
N GLU A 112 12.25 17.95 7.98
CA GLU A 112 12.86 16.78 7.34
C GLU A 112 12.46 15.55 8.13
N ILE A 113 12.06 14.50 7.41
CA ILE A 113 11.58 13.25 7.99
C ILE A 113 12.48 12.12 7.51
N ALA A 114 13.07 11.39 8.43
CA ALA A 114 13.67 10.08 8.16
C ALA A 114 12.53 9.08 7.94
N ALA A 115 12.32 8.70 6.68
CA ALA A 115 11.17 7.91 6.27
C ALA A 115 11.32 6.45 6.69
N GLU A 116 10.32 5.91 7.34
CA GLU A 116 10.24 4.51 7.80
C GLU A 116 9.26 3.69 6.97
N ALA A 117 8.18 4.32 6.48
CA ALA A 117 7.16 3.67 5.69
C ALA A 117 6.54 4.61 4.66
N TYR A 118 6.10 4.02 3.55
CA TYR A 118 5.37 4.71 2.50
C TYR A 118 4.09 3.99 2.14
N GLY A 119 3.01 4.75 1.95
CA GLY A 119 1.81 4.28 1.26
C GLY A 119 2.02 4.35 -0.24
N MET A 120 1.82 3.23 -0.91
CA MET A 120 1.89 3.15 -2.38
C MET A 120 0.48 3.09 -2.95
N ASN A 121 0.20 3.92 -3.96
CA ASN A 121 -1.06 3.93 -4.67
C ASN A 121 -0.89 3.54 -6.15
N PHE A 122 -1.99 3.38 -6.86
CA PHE A 122 -1.98 2.96 -8.26
C PHE A 122 -1.22 3.93 -9.18
N GLN A 123 -1.25 5.23 -8.88
CA GLN A 123 -0.51 6.23 -9.64
C GLN A 123 0.99 5.97 -9.60
N ASN A 124 1.54 5.54 -8.45
CA ASN A 124 2.96 5.23 -8.33
C ASN A 124 3.36 4.08 -9.25
N VAL A 125 2.51 3.07 -9.38
CA VAL A 125 2.71 1.95 -10.30
C VAL A 125 2.67 2.41 -11.75
N MET A 126 1.70 3.24 -12.13
CA MET A 126 1.58 3.77 -13.49
C MET A 126 2.80 4.62 -13.90
N VAL A 127 3.31 5.43 -12.98
CA VAL A 127 4.54 6.22 -13.21
C VAL A 127 5.75 5.29 -13.39
N ALA A 128 5.89 4.28 -12.53
CA ALA A 128 6.99 3.31 -12.63
C ALA A 128 6.94 2.49 -13.94
N MET A 129 5.74 2.20 -14.45
CA MET A 129 5.57 1.51 -15.73
C MET A 129 5.68 2.42 -16.96
N GLY A 130 5.84 3.73 -16.78
CA GLY A 130 5.93 4.71 -17.88
C GLY A 130 4.60 4.98 -18.58
N VAL A 131 3.47 4.56 -18.01
CA VAL A 131 2.12 4.80 -18.56
C VAL A 131 1.67 6.23 -18.31
N ALA A 132 2.20 6.88 -17.28
CA ALA A 132 1.85 8.23 -16.86
C ALA A 132 3.02 9.20 -17.03
N ASP A 133 3.49 9.38 -18.25
CA ASP A 133 4.65 10.25 -18.60
C ASP A 133 4.50 11.71 -18.17
N LYS A 134 3.30 12.20 -18.00
CA LYS A 134 3.01 13.61 -17.67
C LYS A 134 2.99 13.91 -16.18
N ILE A 135 2.99 12.91 -15.33
CA ILE A 135 2.93 13.09 -13.87
C ILE A 135 4.33 12.84 -13.31
N ARG A 136 5.20 13.81 -13.43
CA ARG A 136 6.59 13.74 -12.93
C ARG A 136 6.71 13.81 -11.41
N THR A 137 5.64 14.12 -10.71
CA THR A 137 5.64 14.25 -9.25
C THR A 137 4.84 13.13 -8.65
N LEU A 138 5.51 12.21 -8.01
CA LEU A 138 4.85 11.20 -7.19
C LEU A 138 4.31 11.88 -5.94
N VAL A 139 3.05 11.61 -5.63
CA VAL A 139 2.43 11.94 -4.35
C VAL A 139 2.49 10.70 -3.49
N LEU A 140 3.13 10.79 -2.34
CA LEU A 140 3.37 9.67 -1.46
C LEU A 140 2.85 9.98 -0.06
N ASP A 141 2.17 9.02 0.52
CA ASP A 141 1.96 9.02 1.96
C ASP A 141 3.23 8.49 2.62
N CYS A 142 3.74 9.22 3.60
CA CYS A 142 4.99 8.92 4.27
C CYS A 142 4.80 8.96 5.79
N ALA A 143 5.35 7.98 6.47
CA ALA A 143 5.48 7.98 7.93
C ALA A 143 6.95 7.81 8.31
N GLY A 144 7.36 8.46 9.39
CA GLY A 144 8.74 8.40 9.88
C GLY A 144 8.99 9.31 11.06
N THR A 145 10.25 9.52 11.35
CA THR A 145 10.72 10.36 12.47
C THR A 145 11.29 11.68 11.95
N VAL A 146 10.90 12.80 12.55
CA VAL A 146 11.47 14.11 12.25
C VAL A 146 12.96 14.08 12.56
N SER A 147 13.81 14.38 11.59
CA SER A 147 15.26 14.42 11.71
C SER A 147 15.81 15.84 11.84
N ALA A 148 15.12 16.81 11.26
CA ALA A 148 15.48 18.23 11.36
C ALA A 148 14.26 19.11 11.13
N VAL A 149 14.29 20.34 11.63
CA VAL A 149 13.23 21.34 11.47
C VAL A 149 13.82 22.63 10.92
N GLY A 150 13.08 23.31 10.06
CA GLY A 150 13.42 24.61 9.52
C GLY A 150 12.97 25.76 10.41
N GLU A 151 13.34 26.96 10.01
CA GLU A 151 12.94 28.17 10.71
C GLU A 151 11.41 28.31 10.77
N GLY A 152 10.88 28.73 11.94
CA GLY A 152 9.45 28.97 12.14
C GLY A 152 8.62 27.71 12.36
N VAL A 153 9.20 26.52 12.35
CA VAL A 153 8.50 25.29 12.78
C VAL A 153 8.26 25.32 14.27
N THR A 154 7.03 25.10 14.69
CA THR A 154 6.62 25.16 16.11
C THR A 154 5.88 23.92 16.59
N ARG A 155 5.34 23.10 15.66
CA ARG A 155 4.49 21.96 16.01
C ARG A 155 5.28 20.67 16.23
N PHE A 156 6.49 20.59 15.70
CA PHE A 156 7.30 19.38 15.71
C PHE A 156 8.74 19.67 16.11
N SER A 157 9.38 18.67 16.69
CA SER A 157 10.79 18.66 17.08
C SER A 157 11.48 17.41 16.53
N PRO A 158 12.82 17.41 16.37
CA PRO A 158 13.56 16.20 16.05
C PRO A 158 13.25 15.07 17.05
N GLY A 159 12.95 13.88 16.54
CA GLY A 159 12.52 12.73 17.31
C GLY A 159 11.02 12.47 17.30
N ASP A 160 10.19 13.44 16.89
CA ASP A 160 8.74 13.24 16.80
C ASP A 160 8.38 12.27 15.66
N ARG A 161 7.47 11.34 15.92
CA ARG A 161 6.92 10.44 14.92
C ARG A 161 5.75 11.10 14.20
N VAL A 162 5.82 11.17 12.89
CA VAL A 162 4.84 11.88 12.07
C VAL A 162 4.44 11.08 10.83
N PHE A 163 3.25 11.36 10.33
CA PHE A 163 2.85 11.00 8.98
C PHE A 163 2.46 12.23 8.19
N THR A 164 2.63 12.19 6.89
CA THR A 164 2.39 13.30 5.99
C THR A 164 2.24 12.82 4.55
N THR A 165 1.76 13.70 3.68
CA THR A 165 1.83 13.52 2.23
C THR A 165 3.00 14.35 1.69
N VAL A 166 3.85 13.71 0.89
CA VAL A 166 5.02 14.35 0.27
C VAL A 166 4.98 14.22 -1.24
N TYR A 167 5.71 15.10 -1.91
CA TYR A 167 5.92 15.08 -3.35
C TYR A 167 7.37 14.71 -3.64
N GLY A 168 7.59 13.75 -4.51
CA GLY A 168 8.93 13.34 -4.90
C GLY A 168 9.11 11.82 -4.98
N PRO A 169 10.35 11.33 -5.12
CA PRO A 169 10.66 9.91 -5.14
C PRO A 169 10.53 9.27 -3.76
N PHE A 170 10.36 7.96 -3.72
CA PHE A 170 10.58 7.18 -2.50
C PHE A 170 12.03 7.38 -2.04
N ALA A 171 12.24 7.93 -0.87
CA ALA A 171 13.56 8.30 -0.38
C ALA A 171 13.74 7.99 1.10
N SER A 172 14.97 7.85 1.56
CA SER A 172 15.26 7.65 2.99
C SER A 172 14.98 8.89 3.84
N HIS A 173 15.00 10.08 3.21
CA HIS A 173 14.65 11.35 3.86
C HIS A 173 13.78 12.17 2.91
N VAL A 174 12.76 12.78 3.44
CA VAL A 174 11.82 13.64 2.70
C VAL A 174 11.58 14.95 3.43
N TYR A 175 11.07 15.93 2.71
CA TYR A 175 10.76 17.26 3.24
C TYR A 175 9.27 17.52 3.10
N ALA A 176 8.65 17.98 4.18
CA ALA A 176 7.25 18.35 4.21
C ALA A 176 7.05 19.68 4.92
N ARG A 177 6.03 20.43 4.55
CA ARG A 177 5.58 21.55 5.37
C ARG A 177 4.93 21.04 6.64
N GLU A 178 5.24 21.63 7.79
CA GLU A 178 4.66 21.21 9.07
C GLU A 178 3.12 21.23 9.05
N ALA A 179 2.52 22.10 8.24
CA ALA A 179 1.07 22.18 8.11
C ALA A 179 0.40 20.93 7.54
N PHE A 180 1.14 20.12 6.78
CA PHE A 180 0.66 18.88 6.16
C PHE A 180 1.04 17.63 6.95
N ALA A 181 1.76 17.78 8.05
CA ALA A 181 2.14 16.67 8.91
C ALA A 181 1.23 16.55 10.12
N ALA A 182 1.05 15.34 10.58
CA ALA A 182 0.36 15.02 11.84
C ALA A 182 1.16 14.01 12.66
N SER A 183 1.05 14.10 13.98
CA SER A 183 1.69 13.16 14.89
C SER A 183 1.09 11.78 14.78
N ILE A 184 1.92 10.75 14.84
CA ILE A 184 1.48 9.37 14.96
C ILE A 184 1.12 9.12 16.43
N PRO A 185 -0.08 8.60 16.74
CA PRO A 185 -0.47 8.30 18.12
C PRO A 185 0.49 7.29 18.77
N GLU A 186 0.67 7.40 20.09
CA GLU A 186 1.44 6.42 20.83
C GLU A 186 0.83 5.01 20.72
N GLY A 187 1.67 4.01 20.52
CA GLY A 187 1.26 2.60 20.39
C GLY A 187 0.84 2.17 18.97
N MET A 188 0.98 3.06 17.98
CA MET A 188 0.72 2.74 16.58
C MET A 188 2.04 2.53 15.80
#